data_3c6f28e753ec1dbe875b5d4fb27de9f5
#
_entry.id   3c6f28e753ec1dbe875b5d4fb27de9f5
#
_cell.length_a   1.000
_cell.length_b   1.000
_cell.length_c   1.000
_cell.angle_alpha   90.00
_cell.angle_beta   90.00
_cell.angle_gamma   90.00
#
_symmetry.space_group_name_H-M   'P 1'
#
loop_
_entity.id
_entity.type
_entity.pdbx_description
1 polymer ?
#
loop_
_entity_poly.entity_id
_entity_poly.type
_entity_poly.pdbx_seq_one_letter_code
_entity_poly.pdbx_strand_id
1 'polypeptide(L)'
;MFFYLCTMSYTLIFDNGCSTIKAGYVKDDQPKLFPNCIIKTKTDRKRVFVADEVEECRDHSSIFFLTPAEKGYIVNWDVEQQIWDRVFGKNALNVSFSDTRLIMTDIIYSVPAIRDFSDEILFEQYGFHSVVKTSASSLVAMADTVSQEYKDQLCCIVVDTGFSFTHIVPYYNGKVIREGILRIDVGGKVLTNLLKEWISYRQLNVMEETYVMNECKEDICFVADNFAKHMDIAKRRGKENTIVRDYVLPDFNIHNRGFIRSPEDNVCDDLQKLRVNIERFAVPETLFTPSDIGISQMGIPEAIATAVKKCPYGMRGRLLNNIVLCGGNVLFPGFKERVVKDLRPFVDQIYDIQLRDVANPITYAWHCGRNSVKLGAWDNKFVSKTEYSEHGSVIWRKKFFHFLET
;
A
#
# COMPACT_ATOMS: atom_id res chain seq x y z
N MET A 1 -15.87 -26.08 20.39
CA MET A 1 -14.89 -25.11 20.89
C MET A 1 -13.46 -25.49 20.57
N PHE A 2 -12.98 -26.72 20.80
CA PHE A 2 -11.62 -27.16 20.43
C PHE A 2 -11.34 -27.17 18.91
N PHE A 3 -12.29 -27.55 18.08
CA PHE A 3 -12.15 -27.52 16.61
C PHE A 3 -12.05 -26.09 16.06
N TYR A 4 -12.71 -25.12 16.68
CA TYR A 4 -12.69 -23.71 16.29
C TYR A 4 -11.34 -23.04 16.59
N LEU A 5 -10.73 -23.38 17.72
CA LEU A 5 -9.40 -22.88 18.10
C LEU A 5 -8.28 -23.49 17.23
N CYS A 6 -8.46 -24.75 16.78
CA CYS A 6 -7.46 -25.42 15.93
C CYS A 6 -7.44 -24.85 14.50
N THR A 7 -8.59 -24.49 13.93
CA THR A 7 -8.68 -23.91 12.57
C THR A 7 -8.21 -22.46 12.50
N MET A 8 -8.32 -21.70 13.59
CA MET A 8 -7.80 -20.32 13.66
C MET A 8 -6.27 -20.24 13.64
N SER A 9 -5.59 -21.22 14.24
CA SER A 9 -4.12 -21.21 14.35
C SER A 9 -3.40 -21.37 13.00
N TYR A 10 -4.09 -21.89 12.00
CA TYR A 10 -3.54 -22.15 10.66
C TYR A 10 -4.08 -21.20 9.57
N THR A 11 -4.67 -20.08 9.94
CA THR A 11 -5.09 -19.08 8.96
C THR A 11 -3.98 -18.07 8.76
N LEU A 12 -3.48 -17.99 7.53
CA LEU A 12 -2.46 -17.04 7.06
C LEU A 12 -3.17 -15.87 6.38
N ILE A 13 -2.80 -14.66 6.76
CA ILE A 13 -3.22 -13.43 6.08
C ILE A 13 -2.03 -12.93 5.28
N PHE A 14 -2.25 -12.74 3.99
CA PHE A 14 -1.24 -12.39 3.01
C PHE A 14 -1.70 -11.14 2.25
N ASP A 15 -1.30 -9.97 2.71
CA ASP A 15 -1.54 -8.72 2.00
C ASP A 15 -0.46 -8.53 0.93
N ASN A 16 -0.78 -8.90 -0.30
CA ASN A 16 0.13 -8.91 -1.45
C ASN A 16 0.27 -7.51 -2.07
N GLY A 17 0.95 -6.61 -1.38
CA GLY A 17 1.20 -5.25 -1.87
C GLY A 17 2.34 -5.20 -2.90
N CYS A 18 2.23 -4.30 -3.88
CA CYS A 18 3.21 -4.18 -4.97
C CYS A 18 4.61 -3.73 -4.55
N SER A 19 4.77 -3.06 -3.40
CA SER A 19 6.07 -2.69 -2.85
C SER A 19 6.50 -3.64 -1.75
N THR A 20 5.54 -4.01 -0.89
CA THR A 20 5.81 -4.79 0.32
C THR A 20 4.66 -5.75 0.56
N ILE A 21 4.96 -7.00 0.77
CA ILE A 21 4.03 -8.02 1.22
C ILE A 21 3.97 -7.95 2.75
N LYS A 22 2.75 -7.98 3.33
CA LYS A 22 2.55 -8.09 4.77
C LYS A 22 1.90 -9.43 5.04
N ALA A 23 2.64 -10.33 5.65
CA ALA A 23 2.20 -11.70 5.84
C ALA A 23 2.40 -12.18 7.28
N GLY A 24 1.45 -12.95 7.76
CA GLY A 24 1.51 -13.52 9.10
C GLY A 24 0.27 -14.34 9.44
N TYR A 25 0.42 -15.24 10.38
CA TYR A 25 -0.69 -16.04 10.88
C TYR A 25 -1.57 -15.24 11.83
N VAL A 26 -2.84 -15.60 11.94
CA VAL A 26 -3.80 -14.96 12.86
C VAL A 26 -3.33 -14.97 14.32
N LYS A 27 -2.48 -15.93 14.71
CA LYS A 27 -1.86 -16.01 16.05
C LYS A 27 -0.80 -14.93 16.28
N ASP A 28 -0.17 -14.41 15.21
CA ASP A 28 0.92 -13.45 15.31
C ASP A 28 0.36 -12.06 15.67
N ASP A 29 1.12 -11.27 16.44
CA ASP A 29 0.67 -9.94 16.84
C ASP A 29 0.94 -8.88 15.78
N GLN A 30 1.98 -9.09 14.96
CA GLN A 30 2.39 -8.22 13.86
C GLN A 30 2.66 -9.04 12.60
N PRO A 31 2.39 -8.50 11.40
CA PRO A 31 2.82 -9.14 10.17
C PRO A 31 4.34 -9.02 10.01
N LYS A 32 4.94 -9.98 9.32
CA LYS A 32 6.27 -9.80 8.73
C LYS A 32 6.12 -8.99 7.44
N LEU A 33 7.08 -8.12 7.20
CA LEU A 33 7.15 -7.27 6.01
C LEU A 33 8.21 -7.84 5.07
N PHE A 34 7.85 -8.06 3.83
CA PHE A 34 8.75 -8.57 2.80
C PHE A 34 8.73 -7.63 1.60
N PRO A 35 9.87 -7.09 1.16
CA PRO A 35 9.93 -6.37 -0.11
C PRO A 35 9.41 -7.23 -1.26
N ASN A 36 8.48 -6.71 -2.06
CA ASN A 36 7.94 -7.42 -3.22
C ASN A 36 8.79 -7.13 -4.45
N CYS A 37 10.05 -7.58 -4.39
CA CYS A 37 11.02 -7.40 -5.46
C CYS A 37 12.14 -8.42 -5.39
N ILE A 38 12.84 -8.51 -6.52
CA ILE A 38 14.11 -9.22 -6.65
C ILE A 38 15.16 -8.21 -7.06
N ILE A 39 16.32 -8.23 -6.43
CA ILE A 39 17.46 -7.41 -6.83
C ILE A 39 18.61 -8.29 -7.34
N LYS A 40 19.30 -7.77 -8.34
CA LYS A 40 20.52 -8.35 -8.91
C LYS A 40 21.59 -7.29 -8.91
N THR A 41 22.77 -7.61 -8.34
CA THR A 41 23.90 -6.68 -8.39
C THR A 41 24.52 -6.65 -9.79
N LYS A 42 24.95 -5.46 -10.25
CA LYS A 42 25.65 -5.31 -11.55
C LYS A 42 27.05 -5.94 -11.51
N THR A 43 27.68 -5.94 -10.34
CA THR A 43 29.05 -6.44 -10.10
C THR A 43 29.10 -7.96 -10.04
N ASP A 44 28.10 -8.59 -9.40
CA ASP A 44 27.98 -10.05 -9.34
C ASP A 44 26.60 -10.48 -9.83
N ARG A 45 26.46 -10.64 -11.16
CA ARG A 45 25.20 -11.03 -11.81
C ARG A 45 24.68 -12.41 -11.39
N LYS A 46 25.47 -13.20 -10.67
CA LYS A 46 25.10 -14.52 -10.18
C LYS A 46 24.36 -14.44 -8.85
N ARG A 47 24.58 -13.37 -8.07
CA ARG A 47 23.90 -13.21 -6.78
C ARG A 47 22.58 -12.50 -6.97
N VAL A 48 21.51 -13.19 -6.56
CA VAL A 48 20.13 -12.71 -6.59
C VAL A 48 19.64 -12.67 -5.17
N PHE A 49 19.01 -11.55 -4.78
CA PHE A 49 18.40 -11.38 -3.47
C PHE A 49 16.89 -11.27 -3.66
N VAL A 50 16.13 -12.08 -2.94
CA VAL A 50 14.69 -12.23 -3.09
C VAL A 50 14.01 -11.79 -1.80
N ALA A 51 13.02 -10.93 -1.88
CA ALA A 51 12.21 -10.46 -0.75
C ALA A 51 13.07 -9.94 0.42
N ASP A 52 12.99 -10.58 1.60
CA ASP A 52 13.75 -10.20 2.81
C ASP A 52 15.27 -10.27 2.65
N GLU A 53 15.78 -11.07 1.72
CA GLU A 53 17.22 -11.11 1.43
C GLU A 53 17.76 -9.80 0.85
N VAL A 54 16.88 -8.91 0.37
CA VAL A 54 17.26 -7.57 -0.09
C VAL A 54 17.98 -6.78 1.00
N GLU A 55 17.61 -6.97 2.26
CA GLU A 55 18.25 -6.34 3.41
C GLU A 55 19.69 -6.84 3.65
N GLU A 56 20.04 -8.02 3.15
CA GLU A 56 21.41 -8.58 3.21
C GLU A 56 22.35 -7.97 2.16
N CYS A 57 21.79 -7.29 1.16
CA CYS A 57 22.57 -6.61 0.16
C CYS A 57 23.26 -5.39 0.77
N ARG A 58 24.60 -5.39 0.77
CA ARG A 58 25.37 -4.30 1.37
C ARG A 58 25.45 -3.05 0.48
N ASP A 59 25.40 -3.22 -0.82
CA ASP A 59 25.56 -2.15 -1.79
C ASP A 59 24.33 -2.08 -2.71
N HIS A 60 23.48 -1.10 -2.48
CA HIS A 60 22.28 -0.82 -3.26
C HIS A 60 22.52 0.17 -4.41
N SER A 61 23.76 0.62 -4.65
CA SER A 61 24.06 1.65 -5.67
C SER A 61 24.08 1.12 -7.10
N SER A 62 24.24 -0.14 -7.30
CA SER A 62 24.39 -0.72 -8.64
C SER A 62 23.55 -1.98 -8.80
N ILE A 63 22.27 -1.85 -8.54
CA ILE A 63 21.33 -2.98 -8.58
C ILE A 63 20.34 -2.87 -9.75
N PHE A 64 19.96 -4.02 -10.29
CA PHE A 64 18.78 -4.17 -11.10
C PHE A 64 17.61 -4.53 -10.19
N PHE A 65 16.60 -3.67 -10.17
CA PHE A 65 15.42 -3.82 -9.35
C PHE A 65 14.27 -4.39 -10.19
N LEU A 66 13.86 -5.61 -9.90
CA LEU A 66 12.79 -6.31 -10.60
C LEU A 66 11.56 -6.35 -9.71
N THR A 67 10.47 -5.72 -10.15
CA THR A 67 9.17 -5.80 -9.50
C THR A 67 8.23 -6.66 -10.32
N PRO A 68 7.41 -7.52 -9.71
CA PRO A 68 6.48 -8.38 -10.44
C PRO A 68 5.25 -7.63 -10.96
N ALA A 69 4.95 -6.45 -10.38
CA ALA A 69 3.70 -5.74 -10.64
C ALA A 69 3.91 -4.43 -11.41
N GLU A 70 3.00 -4.18 -12.38
CA GLU A 70 2.84 -2.90 -13.06
C GLU A 70 1.44 -2.36 -12.86
N LYS A 71 1.32 -1.07 -12.48
CA LYS A 71 0.04 -0.42 -12.20
C LYS A 71 -0.88 -1.24 -11.26
N GLY A 72 -0.26 -2.01 -10.37
CA GLY A 72 -0.97 -2.85 -9.42
C GLY A 72 -1.31 -4.26 -9.88
N TYR A 73 -1.14 -4.59 -11.15
CA TYR A 73 -1.37 -5.91 -11.69
C TYR A 73 -0.08 -6.72 -11.72
N ILE A 74 -0.13 -7.98 -11.31
CA ILE A 74 1.00 -8.90 -11.47
C ILE A 74 1.14 -9.22 -12.96
N VAL A 75 2.26 -8.82 -13.54
CA VAL A 75 2.58 -9.03 -14.95
C VAL A 75 3.75 -9.98 -15.16
N ASN A 76 4.60 -10.12 -14.15
CA ASN A 76 5.75 -11.03 -14.16
C ASN A 76 5.59 -12.09 -13.06
N TRP A 77 4.93 -13.18 -13.44
CA TRP A 77 4.63 -14.29 -12.54
C TRP A 77 5.87 -15.07 -12.13
N ASP A 78 6.89 -15.16 -12.99
CA ASP A 78 8.14 -15.83 -12.64
C ASP A 78 8.85 -15.13 -11.46
N VAL A 79 8.81 -13.81 -11.43
CA VAL A 79 9.35 -13.00 -10.32
C VAL A 79 8.46 -13.14 -9.08
N GLU A 80 7.14 -13.04 -9.24
CA GLU A 80 6.20 -13.14 -8.11
C GLU A 80 6.25 -14.50 -7.44
N GLN A 81 6.32 -15.60 -8.21
CA GLN A 81 6.48 -16.94 -7.66
C GLN A 81 7.78 -17.11 -6.87
N GLN A 82 8.91 -16.63 -7.39
CA GLN A 82 10.17 -16.68 -6.64
C GLN A 82 10.06 -15.95 -5.30
N ILE A 83 9.36 -14.82 -5.26
CA ILE A 83 9.11 -14.07 -4.03
C ILE A 83 8.19 -14.87 -3.09
N TRP A 84 7.09 -15.44 -3.59
CA TRP A 84 6.19 -16.27 -2.79
C TRP A 84 6.87 -17.53 -2.27
N ASP A 85 7.70 -18.19 -3.07
CA ASP A 85 8.49 -19.36 -2.66
C ASP A 85 9.42 -19.01 -1.48
N ARG A 86 10.05 -17.83 -1.53
CA ARG A 86 10.85 -17.33 -0.42
C ARG A 86 10.01 -17.03 0.81
N VAL A 87 8.89 -16.28 0.65
CA VAL A 87 8.02 -15.87 1.76
C VAL A 87 7.35 -17.07 2.43
N PHE A 88 6.86 -18.05 1.66
CA PHE A 88 6.25 -19.27 2.20
C PHE A 88 7.27 -20.28 2.70
N GLY A 89 8.52 -20.13 2.30
CA GLY A 89 9.61 -21.05 2.57
C GLY A 89 9.97 -21.21 4.05
N LYS A 90 10.81 -22.22 4.34
CA LYS A 90 11.21 -22.61 5.70
C LYS A 90 11.89 -21.49 6.48
N ASN A 91 12.63 -20.64 5.79
CA ASN A 91 13.39 -19.55 6.42
C ASN A 91 12.56 -18.31 6.74
N ALA A 92 11.31 -18.23 6.25
CA ALA A 92 10.41 -17.10 6.44
C ALA A 92 9.16 -17.49 7.23
N LEU A 93 8.08 -17.93 6.56
CA LEU A 93 6.83 -18.28 7.23
C LEU A 93 6.67 -19.78 7.50
N ASN A 94 7.44 -20.63 6.82
CA ASN A 94 7.39 -22.09 6.92
C ASN A 94 5.96 -22.65 6.82
N VAL A 95 5.31 -22.39 5.68
CA VAL A 95 3.88 -22.68 5.48
C VAL A 95 3.65 -24.15 5.20
N SER A 96 2.77 -24.81 5.97
CA SER A 96 2.21 -26.13 5.62
C SER A 96 0.94 -25.90 4.79
N PHE A 97 1.06 -25.98 3.47
CA PHE A 97 0.00 -25.60 2.54
C PHE A 97 -1.31 -26.41 2.74
N SER A 98 -1.19 -27.74 2.90
CA SER A 98 -2.34 -28.64 3.09
C SER A 98 -3.13 -28.35 4.36
N ASP A 99 -2.53 -27.70 5.35
CA ASP A 99 -3.17 -27.42 6.65
C ASP A 99 -3.48 -25.92 6.81
N THR A 100 -3.08 -25.08 5.84
CA THR A 100 -3.20 -23.63 5.94
C THR A 100 -4.40 -23.11 5.14
N ARG A 101 -5.22 -22.29 5.80
CA ARG A 101 -6.23 -21.44 5.17
C ARG A 101 -5.59 -20.12 4.81
N LEU A 102 -5.73 -19.65 3.58
CA LEU A 102 -5.14 -18.41 3.10
C LEU A 102 -6.19 -17.33 2.88
N ILE A 103 -6.00 -16.15 3.46
CA ILE A 103 -6.67 -14.91 3.04
C ILE A 103 -5.64 -14.07 2.31
N MET A 104 -5.86 -13.83 1.02
CA MET A 104 -4.96 -13.09 0.16
C MET A 104 -5.62 -11.83 -0.37
N THR A 105 -4.89 -10.71 -0.34
CA THR A 105 -5.37 -9.49 -0.97
C THR A 105 -5.08 -9.50 -2.46
N ASP A 106 -6.03 -8.98 -3.23
CA ASP A 106 -5.96 -8.75 -4.66
C ASP A 106 -6.50 -7.35 -4.98
N ILE A 107 -6.20 -6.84 -6.15
CA ILE A 107 -6.68 -5.55 -6.60
C ILE A 107 -8.19 -5.61 -6.87
N ILE A 108 -8.89 -4.54 -6.55
CA ILE A 108 -10.31 -4.39 -6.93
C ILE A 108 -10.40 -4.36 -8.46
N TYR A 109 -11.31 -5.14 -9.04
CA TYR A 109 -11.45 -5.33 -10.48
C TYR A 109 -10.19 -5.91 -11.16
N SER A 110 -9.55 -6.88 -10.48
CA SER A 110 -8.48 -7.67 -11.11
C SER A 110 -8.96 -8.31 -12.42
N VAL A 111 -8.08 -8.33 -13.41
CA VAL A 111 -8.34 -8.93 -14.71
C VAL A 111 -8.60 -10.44 -14.52
N PRO A 112 -9.69 -11.01 -15.11
CA PRO A 112 -10.02 -12.42 -14.93
C PRO A 112 -8.85 -13.38 -15.16
N ALA A 113 -8.10 -13.20 -16.26
CA ALA A 113 -6.96 -14.07 -16.57
C ALA A 113 -5.86 -14.05 -15.50
N ILE A 114 -5.59 -12.87 -14.89
CA ILE A 114 -4.62 -12.75 -13.77
C ILE A 114 -5.13 -13.48 -12.54
N ARG A 115 -6.42 -13.36 -12.25
CA ARG A 115 -7.07 -14.06 -11.12
C ARG A 115 -7.07 -15.55 -11.29
N ASP A 116 -7.42 -16.03 -12.49
CA ASP A 116 -7.47 -17.46 -12.80
C ASP A 116 -6.07 -18.09 -12.69
N PHE A 117 -5.04 -17.42 -13.20
CA PHE A 117 -3.66 -17.89 -13.09
C PHE A 117 -3.16 -17.91 -11.63
N SER A 118 -3.50 -16.89 -10.85
CA SER A 118 -3.22 -16.87 -9.42
C SER A 118 -3.93 -18.02 -8.67
N ASP A 119 -5.16 -18.39 -9.07
CA ASP A 119 -5.88 -19.53 -8.49
C ASP A 119 -5.18 -20.86 -8.77
N GLU A 120 -4.73 -21.05 -10.01
CA GLU A 120 -3.94 -22.23 -10.42
C GLU A 120 -2.67 -22.37 -9.55
N ILE A 121 -1.91 -21.30 -9.38
CA ILE A 121 -0.72 -21.32 -8.53
C ILE A 121 -1.07 -21.69 -7.08
N LEU A 122 -2.09 -21.08 -6.49
CA LEU A 122 -2.43 -21.30 -5.09
C LEU A 122 -3.00 -22.68 -4.80
N PHE A 123 -3.86 -23.21 -5.68
CA PHE A 123 -4.51 -24.49 -5.45
C PHE A 123 -3.78 -25.69 -6.05
N GLU A 124 -3.17 -25.53 -7.25
CA GLU A 124 -2.56 -26.64 -7.96
C GLU A 124 -1.07 -26.76 -7.65
N GLN A 125 -0.33 -25.65 -7.65
CA GLN A 125 1.13 -25.70 -7.39
C GLN A 125 1.42 -25.73 -5.88
N TYR A 126 0.90 -24.76 -5.09
CA TYR A 126 1.13 -24.76 -3.64
C TYR A 126 0.21 -25.74 -2.90
N GLY A 127 -1.02 -25.89 -3.32
CA GLY A 127 -1.98 -26.84 -2.73
C GLY A 127 -2.55 -26.39 -1.40
N PHE A 128 -2.86 -25.10 -1.24
CA PHE A 128 -3.52 -24.58 -0.04
C PHE A 128 -4.82 -25.32 0.27
N HIS A 129 -5.06 -25.57 1.56
CA HIS A 129 -6.28 -26.21 2.03
C HIS A 129 -7.54 -25.45 1.58
N SER A 130 -7.53 -24.15 1.77
CA SER A 130 -8.61 -23.27 1.30
C SER A 130 -8.12 -21.83 1.18
N VAL A 131 -8.73 -21.06 0.29
CA VAL A 131 -8.32 -19.70 -0.04
C VAL A 131 -9.53 -18.76 -0.01
N VAL A 132 -9.29 -17.51 0.40
CA VAL A 132 -10.18 -16.36 0.16
C VAL A 132 -9.34 -15.29 -0.54
N LYS A 133 -9.84 -14.76 -1.65
CA LYS A 133 -9.31 -13.57 -2.29
C LYS A 133 -10.21 -12.37 -2.02
N THR A 134 -9.62 -11.28 -1.58
CA THR A 134 -10.36 -10.05 -1.24
C THR A 134 -9.46 -8.83 -1.47
N SER A 135 -9.96 -7.60 -1.33
CA SER A 135 -9.10 -6.41 -1.37
C SER A 135 -8.64 -6.01 0.03
N ALA A 136 -7.51 -5.29 0.11
CA ALA A 136 -7.02 -4.73 1.36
C ALA A 136 -8.09 -3.84 2.04
N SER A 137 -8.79 -3.01 1.26
CA SER A 137 -9.89 -2.19 1.75
C SER A 137 -11.08 -3.00 2.25
N SER A 138 -11.36 -4.18 1.66
CA SER A 138 -12.42 -5.08 2.13
C SER A 138 -12.07 -5.75 3.46
N LEU A 139 -10.78 -5.99 3.74
CA LEU A 139 -10.36 -6.47 5.08
C LEU A 139 -10.71 -5.45 6.16
N VAL A 140 -10.49 -4.15 5.88
CA VAL A 140 -10.84 -3.05 6.79
C VAL A 140 -12.35 -3.01 7.02
N ALA A 141 -13.14 -2.95 5.96
CA ALA A 141 -14.59 -2.86 6.05
C ALA A 141 -15.21 -4.10 6.71
N MET A 142 -14.66 -5.29 6.49
CA MET A 142 -15.14 -6.52 7.11
C MET A 142 -14.87 -6.55 8.62
N ALA A 143 -13.75 -6.00 9.06
CA ALA A 143 -13.45 -5.89 10.48
C ALA A 143 -14.48 -5.00 11.21
N ASP A 144 -14.98 -3.96 10.54
CA ASP A 144 -15.99 -3.06 11.12
C ASP A 144 -17.31 -3.79 11.43
N THR A 145 -17.70 -4.75 10.58
CA THR A 145 -18.98 -5.50 10.75
C THR A 145 -19.02 -6.33 12.02
N VAL A 146 -17.86 -6.73 12.54
CA VAL A 146 -17.73 -7.62 13.72
C VAL A 146 -17.08 -6.91 14.91
N SER A 147 -16.53 -5.70 14.73
CA SER A 147 -15.95 -4.91 15.80
C SER A 147 -17.03 -4.35 16.73
N GLN A 148 -16.82 -4.44 18.04
CA GLN A 148 -17.72 -3.79 19.01
C GLN A 148 -17.67 -2.25 18.91
N GLU A 149 -16.56 -1.70 18.49
CA GLU A 149 -16.32 -0.26 18.41
C GLU A 149 -16.99 0.38 17.17
N TYR A 150 -16.98 -0.32 16.02
CA TYR A 150 -17.41 0.27 14.74
C TYR A 150 -18.69 -0.35 14.14
N LYS A 151 -19.26 -1.42 14.72
CA LYS A 151 -20.42 -2.12 14.18
C LYS A 151 -21.64 -1.23 13.93
N ASP A 152 -21.80 -0.19 14.75
CA ASP A 152 -22.96 0.73 14.65
C ASP A 152 -22.75 1.81 13.58
N GLN A 153 -21.55 1.98 13.07
CA GLN A 153 -21.26 2.98 12.03
C GLN A 153 -21.81 2.58 10.65
N LEU A 154 -21.97 1.28 10.38
CA LEU A 154 -22.49 0.68 9.16
C LEU A 154 -21.82 1.09 7.86
N CYS A 155 -21.26 2.29 7.76
CA CYS A 155 -20.60 2.85 6.59
C CYS A 155 -19.16 3.22 6.89
N CYS A 156 -18.26 2.98 5.94
CA CYS A 156 -16.93 3.55 5.92
C CYS A 156 -16.50 3.82 4.48
N ILE A 157 -15.60 4.77 4.29
CA ILE A 157 -14.90 4.96 3.02
C ILE A 157 -13.41 4.71 3.25
N VAL A 158 -12.87 3.73 2.56
CA VAL A 158 -11.46 3.36 2.68
C VAL A 158 -10.69 3.99 1.53
N VAL A 159 -9.70 4.80 1.87
CA VAL A 159 -8.74 5.40 0.95
C VAL A 159 -7.44 4.65 1.10
N ASP A 160 -7.14 3.79 0.15
CA ASP A 160 -5.90 3.00 0.13
C ASP A 160 -4.92 3.65 -0.85
N THR A 161 -4.00 4.45 -0.31
CA THR A 161 -2.97 5.14 -1.09
C THR A 161 -1.64 4.41 -0.96
N GLY A 162 -1.44 3.46 -1.87
CA GLY A 162 -0.32 2.54 -1.89
C GLY A 162 0.83 2.96 -2.79
N PHE A 163 1.62 1.96 -3.21
CA PHE A 163 2.78 2.16 -4.08
C PHE A 163 2.39 2.38 -5.54
N SER A 164 1.42 1.63 -6.06
CA SER A 164 1.08 1.64 -7.51
C SER A 164 -0.05 2.61 -7.85
N PHE A 165 -1.01 2.80 -6.95
CA PHE A 165 -2.23 3.58 -7.18
C PHE A 165 -2.85 4.01 -5.86
N THR A 166 -3.90 4.83 -5.94
CA THR A 166 -4.80 5.14 -4.83
C THR A 166 -6.21 4.67 -5.16
N HIS A 167 -6.81 3.85 -4.32
CA HIS A 167 -8.21 3.44 -4.40
C HIS A 167 -9.05 4.17 -3.35
N ILE A 168 -10.23 4.62 -3.74
CA ILE A 168 -11.26 5.16 -2.86
C ILE A 168 -12.47 4.25 -2.97
N VAL A 169 -12.82 3.57 -1.86
CA VAL A 169 -13.84 2.52 -1.86
C VAL A 169 -14.83 2.73 -0.72
N PRO A 170 -16.06 3.11 -1.02
CA PRO A 170 -17.12 3.21 -0.03
C PRO A 170 -17.73 1.84 0.27
N TYR A 171 -18.07 1.62 1.55
CA TYR A 171 -18.68 0.39 2.06
C TYR A 171 -19.92 0.68 2.86
N TYR A 172 -20.87 -0.25 2.78
CA TYR A 172 -22.05 -0.34 3.64
C TYR A 172 -22.15 -1.75 4.22
N ASN A 173 -22.11 -1.87 5.53
CA ASN A 173 -22.17 -3.13 6.26
C ASN A 173 -21.20 -4.21 5.68
N GLY A 174 -19.95 -3.81 5.47
CA GLY A 174 -18.90 -4.66 4.89
C GLY A 174 -19.04 -4.95 3.40
N LYS A 175 -20.09 -4.45 2.72
CA LYS A 175 -20.29 -4.62 1.28
C LYS A 175 -19.86 -3.37 0.52
N VAL A 176 -19.19 -3.56 -0.59
CA VAL A 176 -18.73 -2.49 -1.48
C VAL A 176 -19.91 -1.78 -2.15
N ILE A 177 -19.91 -0.45 -2.16
CA ILE A 177 -20.82 0.36 -2.98
C ILE A 177 -20.11 0.63 -4.31
N ARG A 178 -20.43 -0.14 -5.33
CA ARG A 178 -19.70 -0.22 -6.61
C ARG A 178 -19.63 1.11 -7.36
N GLU A 179 -20.74 1.84 -7.39
CA GLU A 179 -20.86 3.10 -8.10
C GLU A 179 -19.90 4.17 -7.57
N GLY A 180 -19.53 4.02 -6.27
CA GLY A 180 -18.63 4.93 -5.60
C GLY A 180 -17.15 4.56 -5.69
N ILE A 181 -16.78 3.41 -6.29
CA ILE A 181 -15.37 3.04 -6.41
C ILE A 181 -14.67 3.99 -7.39
N LEU A 182 -13.53 4.54 -6.94
CA LEU A 182 -12.65 5.34 -7.76
C LEU A 182 -11.21 4.87 -7.63
N ARG A 183 -10.46 5.01 -8.70
CA ARG A 183 -9.04 4.75 -8.77
C ARG A 183 -8.31 5.96 -9.32
N ILE A 184 -7.21 6.32 -8.67
CA ILE A 184 -6.26 7.33 -9.13
C ILE A 184 -4.94 6.61 -9.41
N ASP A 185 -4.39 6.78 -10.61
CA ASP A 185 -3.15 6.12 -11.03
C ASP A 185 -1.90 6.84 -10.51
N VAL A 186 -2.00 7.40 -9.29
CA VAL A 186 -0.90 7.99 -8.55
C VAL A 186 -0.69 7.20 -7.26
N GLY A 187 0.54 6.78 -7.04
CA GLY A 187 1.01 6.09 -5.85
C GLY A 187 2.48 6.37 -5.61
N GLY A 188 3.07 5.73 -4.62
CA GLY A 188 4.45 5.94 -4.21
C GLY A 188 5.48 5.77 -5.34
N LYS A 189 5.22 4.87 -6.31
CA LYS A 189 6.10 4.65 -7.50
C LYS A 189 6.18 5.90 -8.39
N VAL A 190 5.04 6.54 -8.64
CA VAL A 190 4.98 7.78 -9.44
C VAL A 190 5.76 8.88 -8.73
N LEU A 191 5.59 9.02 -7.41
CA LEU A 191 6.29 10.01 -6.61
C LEU A 191 7.82 9.78 -6.61
N THR A 192 8.26 8.53 -6.47
CA THR A 192 9.69 8.19 -6.53
C THR A 192 10.27 8.49 -7.90
N ASN A 193 9.57 8.15 -8.98
CA ASN A 193 10.01 8.44 -10.35
C ASN A 193 10.10 9.94 -10.61
N LEU A 194 9.11 10.72 -10.17
CA LEU A 194 9.11 12.17 -10.29
C LEU A 194 10.30 12.79 -9.54
N LEU A 195 10.58 12.32 -8.32
CA LEU A 195 11.74 12.79 -7.56
C LEU A 195 13.05 12.46 -8.27
N LYS A 196 13.19 11.22 -8.79
CA LYS A 196 14.38 10.82 -9.58
C LYS A 196 14.59 11.72 -10.80
N GLU A 197 13.53 11.99 -11.53
CA GLU A 197 13.57 12.83 -12.73
C GLU A 197 14.00 14.26 -12.40
N TRP A 198 13.42 14.89 -11.38
CA TRP A 198 13.76 16.25 -10.97
C TRP A 198 15.19 16.36 -10.44
N ILE A 199 15.65 15.41 -9.61
CA ILE A 199 17.01 15.39 -9.09
C ILE A 199 18.01 15.14 -10.22
N SER A 200 17.72 14.19 -11.11
CA SER A 200 18.61 13.86 -12.24
C SER A 200 18.79 15.00 -13.20
N TYR A 201 17.76 15.81 -13.41
CA TYR A 201 17.84 17.00 -14.26
C TYR A 201 18.68 18.13 -13.63
N ARG A 202 18.63 18.29 -12.30
CA ARG A 202 19.17 19.50 -11.64
C ARG A 202 20.53 19.29 -10.98
N GLN A 203 20.86 18.08 -10.55
CA GLN A 203 22.02 17.86 -9.68
C GLN A 203 22.85 16.65 -10.09
N LEU A 204 22.34 15.44 -9.88
CA LEU A 204 23.05 14.19 -10.06
C LEU A 204 22.13 13.17 -10.72
N ASN A 205 22.62 12.43 -11.71
CA ASN A 205 21.84 11.38 -12.35
C ASN A 205 21.60 10.22 -11.39
N VAL A 206 20.34 10.08 -10.94
CA VAL A 206 19.87 9.06 -10.02
C VAL A 206 18.75 8.19 -10.62
N MET A 207 18.62 8.19 -11.96
CA MET A 207 17.51 7.49 -12.63
C MET A 207 17.51 5.98 -12.37
N GLU A 208 18.66 5.38 -12.15
CA GLU A 208 18.76 3.94 -11.84
C GLU A 208 18.70 3.63 -10.34
N GLU A 209 18.85 4.65 -9.49
CA GLU A 209 18.95 4.51 -8.01
C GLU A 209 17.57 4.51 -7.34
N THR A 210 16.66 3.63 -7.81
CA THR A 210 15.26 3.62 -7.36
C THR A 210 15.11 3.33 -5.87
N TYR A 211 15.92 2.42 -5.33
CA TYR A 211 15.86 2.05 -3.91
C TYR A 211 16.26 3.23 -3.03
N VAL A 212 17.44 3.80 -3.27
CA VAL A 212 17.95 4.95 -2.51
C VAL A 212 17.03 6.16 -2.62
N MET A 213 16.49 6.41 -3.80
CA MET A 213 15.58 7.55 -4.01
C MET A 213 14.21 7.34 -3.41
N ASN A 214 13.75 6.09 -3.25
CA ASN A 214 12.54 5.81 -2.49
C ASN A 214 12.74 6.10 -1.00
N GLU A 215 13.85 5.67 -0.40
CA GLU A 215 14.21 6.02 0.98
C GLU A 215 14.34 7.53 1.15
N CYS A 216 15.05 8.19 0.25
CA CYS A 216 15.18 9.64 0.25
C CYS A 216 13.79 10.33 0.25
N LYS A 217 12.87 9.90 -0.61
CA LYS A 217 11.50 10.43 -0.66
C LYS A 217 10.78 10.28 0.68
N GLU A 218 10.88 9.10 1.30
CA GLU A 218 10.23 8.81 2.58
C GLU A 218 10.77 9.69 3.71
N ASP A 219 12.08 9.97 3.68
CA ASP A 219 12.74 10.77 4.72
C ASP A 219 12.53 12.29 4.54
N ILE A 220 12.50 12.79 3.29
CA ILE A 220 12.52 14.26 3.04
C ILE A 220 11.16 14.86 2.75
N CYS A 221 10.20 14.08 2.20
CA CYS A 221 8.97 14.61 1.67
C CYS A 221 7.91 14.87 2.75
N PHE A 222 7.08 15.88 2.53
CA PHE A 222 5.93 16.23 3.37
C PHE A 222 4.85 16.88 2.51
N VAL A 223 3.61 16.89 2.97
CA VAL A 223 2.49 17.55 2.31
C VAL A 223 2.37 18.99 2.85
N ALA A 224 2.42 19.97 1.96
CA ALA A 224 2.29 21.37 2.34
C ALA A 224 0.85 21.69 2.78
N ASP A 225 0.70 22.41 3.89
CA ASP A 225 -0.59 22.97 4.33
C ASP A 225 -1.12 24.03 3.35
N ASN A 226 -0.21 24.79 2.76
CA ASN A 226 -0.47 25.78 1.73
C ASN A 226 0.68 25.81 0.72
N PHE A 227 0.44 25.29 -0.47
CA PHE A 227 1.46 25.15 -1.51
C PHE A 227 2.10 26.49 -1.90
N ALA A 228 1.29 27.53 -2.14
CA ALA A 228 1.79 28.85 -2.53
C ALA A 228 2.71 29.47 -1.46
N LYS A 229 2.33 29.36 -0.19
CA LYS A 229 3.16 29.83 0.93
C LYS A 229 4.50 29.10 0.99
N HIS A 230 4.50 27.77 0.81
CA HIS A 230 5.75 26.98 0.80
C HIS A 230 6.62 27.32 -0.41
N MET A 231 6.02 27.58 -1.58
CA MET A 231 6.75 28.09 -2.75
C MET A 231 7.43 29.43 -2.49
N ASP A 232 6.76 30.36 -1.78
CA ASP A 232 7.35 31.66 -1.44
C ASP A 232 8.51 31.51 -0.43
N ILE A 233 8.41 30.59 0.52
CA ILE A 233 9.53 30.29 1.44
C ILE A 233 10.69 29.64 0.67
N ALA A 234 10.40 28.71 -0.24
CA ALA A 234 11.41 28.02 -1.02
C ALA A 234 12.23 28.92 -1.96
N LYS A 235 11.69 30.09 -2.37
CA LYS A 235 12.39 31.11 -3.16
C LYS A 235 13.38 31.93 -2.33
N ARG A 236 13.23 31.96 -1.01
CA ARG A 236 14.10 32.74 -0.12
C ARG A 236 15.51 32.16 -0.07
N ARG A 237 16.47 32.95 0.37
CA ARG A 237 17.88 32.56 0.46
C ARG A 237 18.34 32.44 1.92
N GLY A 238 19.37 31.63 2.13
CA GLY A 238 19.99 31.46 3.44
C GLY A 238 19.03 30.96 4.52
N LYS A 239 19.10 31.52 5.71
CA LYS A 239 18.29 31.10 6.88
C LYS A 239 16.79 31.35 6.75
N GLU A 240 16.37 32.20 5.82
CA GLU A 240 14.94 32.47 5.58
C GLU A 240 14.24 31.32 4.82
N ASN A 241 15.01 30.50 4.11
CA ASN A 241 14.50 29.28 3.50
C ASN A 241 14.55 28.14 4.51
N THR A 242 13.46 27.92 5.19
CA THR A 242 13.32 26.87 6.22
C THR A 242 13.00 25.49 5.62
N ILE A 243 12.81 25.42 4.29
CA ILE A 243 12.42 24.18 3.60
C ILE A 243 13.66 23.41 3.14
N VAL A 244 14.68 24.08 2.63
CA VAL A 244 15.86 23.44 2.08
C VAL A 244 16.52 22.49 3.08
N ARG A 245 16.91 21.30 2.59
CA ARG A 245 17.70 20.31 3.34
C ARG A 245 18.76 19.71 2.44
N ASP A 246 19.85 19.33 3.06
CA ASP A 246 20.88 18.51 2.44
C ASP A 246 20.64 17.06 2.88
N TYR A 247 20.42 16.15 1.92
CA TYR A 247 20.28 14.72 2.14
C TYR A 247 21.56 14.03 1.75
N VAL A 248 22.23 13.40 2.70
CA VAL A 248 23.46 12.65 2.48
C VAL A 248 23.10 11.30 1.90
N LEU A 249 23.72 10.96 0.76
CA LEU A 249 23.53 9.67 0.12
C LEU A 249 24.29 8.57 0.88
N PRO A 250 23.81 7.32 0.84
CA PRO A 250 24.55 6.21 1.43
C PRO A 250 25.88 6.01 0.67
N ASP A 251 26.95 5.70 1.39
CA ASP A 251 28.26 5.32 0.84
C ASP A 251 28.51 3.80 0.88
N PHE A 252 27.56 3.04 1.48
CA PHE A 252 27.57 1.60 1.67
C PHE A 252 28.81 1.02 2.38
N ASN A 253 29.65 1.89 2.93
CA ASN A 253 30.79 1.52 3.77
C ASN A 253 30.53 1.84 5.24
N ILE A 254 30.14 3.11 5.52
CA ILE A 254 29.84 3.61 6.87
C ILE A 254 28.33 3.77 7.03
N HIS A 255 27.67 4.31 6.00
CA HIS A 255 26.25 4.59 6.00
C HIS A 255 25.52 3.74 4.96
N ASN A 256 24.79 2.73 5.41
CA ASN A 256 23.99 1.86 4.52
C ASN A 256 22.70 2.53 4.05
N ARG A 257 22.24 3.58 4.75
CA ARG A 257 21.07 4.39 4.43
C ARG A 257 21.43 5.87 4.43
N GLY A 258 20.83 6.63 3.51
CA GLY A 258 20.95 8.09 3.51
C GLY A 258 20.21 8.73 4.68
N PHE A 259 20.53 9.98 4.97
CA PHE A 259 19.92 10.74 6.06
C PHE A 259 19.91 12.25 5.80
N ILE A 260 18.97 12.95 6.47
CA ILE A 260 18.93 14.42 6.43
C ILE A 260 20.05 14.96 7.32
N ARG A 261 20.94 15.77 6.75
CA ARG A 261 22.02 16.43 7.50
C ARG A 261 21.45 17.48 8.46
N SER A 262 21.78 17.34 9.73
CA SER A 262 21.54 18.36 10.73
C SER A 262 22.71 19.36 10.76
N PRO A 263 22.49 20.66 11.07
CA PRO A 263 23.58 21.64 11.23
C PRO A 263 24.61 21.27 12.30
N GLU A 264 24.22 20.41 13.24
CA GLU A 264 25.06 19.95 14.37
C GLU A 264 25.86 18.68 14.04
N ASP A 265 25.56 18.04 12.90
CA ASP A 265 26.26 16.82 12.49
C ASP A 265 27.68 17.13 12.04
N ASN A 266 28.68 16.61 12.76
CA ASN A 266 30.08 16.62 12.38
C ASN A 266 30.35 15.63 11.22
N VAL A 267 29.54 15.70 10.18
CA VAL A 267 29.68 14.84 9.00
C VAL A 267 30.74 15.46 8.09
N CYS A 268 31.67 14.64 7.59
CA CYS A 268 32.69 15.05 6.63
C CYS A 268 32.03 15.76 5.43
N ASP A 269 32.55 16.91 5.02
CA ASP A 269 32.00 17.69 3.90
C ASP A 269 32.16 16.99 2.55
N ASP A 270 32.98 15.94 2.48
CA ASP A 270 33.30 15.17 1.28
C ASP A 270 32.20 14.14 0.91
N LEU A 271 31.18 13.92 1.77
CA LEU A 271 30.09 12.99 1.46
C LEU A 271 29.18 13.56 0.36
N GLN A 272 28.81 12.66 -0.56
CA GLN A 272 27.89 12.99 -1.63
C GLN A 272 26.51 13.32 -1.07
N LYS A 273 25.95 14.46 -1.45
CA LYS A 273 24.68 14.95 -0.92
C LYS A 273 23.80 15.53 -2.01
N LEU A 274 22.50 15.43 -1.81
CA LEU A 274 21.46 16.07 -2.60
C LEU A 274 20.91 17.27 -1.84
N ARG A 275 20.87 18.42 -2.49
CA ARG A 275 20.26 19.62 -1.92
C ARG A 275 18.81 19.70 -2.39
N VAL A 276 17.88 19.34 -1.53
CA VAL A 276 16.46 19.29 -1.81
C VAL A 276 15.72 20.49 -1.24
N ASN A 277 14.80 21.04 -1.99
CA ASN A 277 14.03 22.24 -1.64
C ASN A 277 12.56 22.06 -2.02
N ILE A 278 12.16 22.47 -3.22
CA ILE A 278 10.79 22.40 -3.73
C ILE A 278 10.34 20.94 -3.84
N GLU A 279 11.24 20.06 -4.18
CA GLU A 279 11.00 18.63 -4.36
C GLU A 279 10.33 17.99 -3.13
N ARG A 280 10.65 18.50 -1.93
CA ARG A 280 10.15 17.96 -0.67
C ARG A 280 8.63 18.02 -0.53
N PHE A 281 7.97 19.02 -1.08
CA PHE A 281 6.51 19.18 -0.98
C PHE A 281 5.80 19.13 -2.32
N ALA A 282 6.49 19.45 -3.42
CA ALA A 282 5.85 19.39 -4.73
C ALA A 282 5.70 17.95 -5.26
N VAL A 283 6.59 17.02 -4.86
CA VAL A 283 6.42 15.60 -5.20
C VAL A 283 5.17 15.02 -4.56
N PRO A 284 4.91 15.12 -3.24
CA PRO A 284 3.65 14.65 -2.64
C PRO A 284 2.41 15.42 -3.09
N GLU A 285 2.54 16.67 -3.56
CA GLU A 285 1.41 17.47 -4.08
C GLU A 285 0.71 16.75 -5.25
N THR A 286 1.42 15.90 -5.98
CA THR A 286 0.85 15.06 -7.05
C THR A 286 -0.31 14.18 -6.58
N LEU A 287 -0.39 13.81 -5.32
CA LEU A 287 -1.53 13.08 -4.74
C LEU A 287 -2.79 13.95 -4.65
N PHE A 288 -2.63 15.26 -4.57
CA PHE A 288 -3.70 16.26 -4.46
C PHE A 288 -4.02 16.91 -5.81
N THR A 289 -3.01 17.06 -6.67
CA THR A 289 -3.13 17.68 -8.00
C THR A 289 -2.36 16.89 -9.06
N PRO A 290 -2.88 15.71 -9.47
CA PRO A 290 -2.22 14.87 -10.48
C PRO A 290 -2.02 15.56 -11.83
N SER A 291 -2.85 16.55 -12.13
CA SER A 291 -2.79 17.35 -13.37
C SER A 291 -1.47 18.10 -13.55
N ASP A 292 -0.76 18.42 -12.45
CA ASP A 292 0.51 19.13 -12.50
C ASP A 292 1.63 18.33 -13.21
N ILE A 293 1.47 17.01 -13.26
CA ILE A 293 2.38 16.11 -13.99
C ILE A 293 1.73 15.47 -15.24
N GLY A 294 0.62 16.06 -15.72
CA GLY A 294 -0.06 15.60 -16.93
C GLY A 294 -1.00 14.40 -16.77
N ILE A 295 -1.30 14.00 -15.54
CA ILE A 295 -2.30 12.95 -15.26
C ILE A 295 -3.67 13.63 -15.12
N SER A 296 -4.54 13.46 -16.13
CA SER A 296 -5.89 14.06 -16.17
C SER A 296 -6.87 13.30 -15.24
N GLN A 297 -6.57 13.27 -13.94
CA GLN A 297 -7.37 12.65 -12.90
C GLN A 297 -7.54 13.59 -11.71
N MET A 298 -8.57 13.31 -10.89
CA MET A 298 -8.85 14.07 -9.66
C MET A 298 -7.78 13.80 -8.59
N GLY A 299 -7.52 14.77 -7.72
CA GLY A 299 -6.78 14.55 -6.49
C GLY A 299 -7.60 13.77 -5.45
N ILE A 300 -6.92 13.27 -4.41
CA ILE A 300 -7.57 12.43 -3.38
C ILE A 300 -8.81 13.09 -2.75
N PRO A 301 -8.79 14.37 -2.29
CA PRO A 301 -9.96 14.97 -1.67
C PRO A 301 -11.17 15.10 -2.61
N GLU A 302 -10.95 15.49 -3.87
CA GLU A 302 -12.00 15.58 -4.86
C GLU A 302 -12.57 14.20 -5.21
N ALA A 303 -11.72 13.19 -5.28
CA ALA A 303 -12.13 11.81 -5.54
C ALA A 303 -12.95 11.24 -4.37
N ILE A 304 -12.60 11.53 -3.10
CA ILE A 304 -13.42 11.16 -1.95
C ILE A 304 -14.81 11.79 -2.06
N ALA A 305 -14.90 13.09 -2.32
CA ALA A 305 -16.17 13.78 -2.47
C ALA A 305 -17.00 13.21 -3.62
N THR A 306 -16.36 12.90 -4.75
CA THR A 306 -17.01 12.31 -5.92
C THR A 306 -17.52 10.88 -5.64
N ALA A 307 -16.73 10.06 -4.94
CA ALA A 307 -17.13 8.73 -4.51
C ALA A 307 -18.38 8.80 -3.60
N VAL A 308 -18.37 9.69 -2.62
CA VAL A 308 -19.52 9.91 -1.72
C VAL A 308 -20.75 10.42 -2.46
N LYS A 309 -20.59 11.34 -3.44
CA LYS A 309 -21.71 11.83 -4.26
C LYS A 309 -22.39 10.74 -5.08
N LYS A 310 -21.63 9.72 -5.53
CA LYS A 310 -22.17 8.56 -6.25
C LYS A 310 -22.91 7.56 -5.34
N CYS A 311 -22.70 7.63 -4.02
CA CYS A 311 -23.40 6.79 -3.07
C CYS A 311 -24.83 7.32 -2.77
N PRO A 312 -25.75 6.45 -2.28
CA PRO A 312 -27.07 6.84 -1.86
C PRO A 312 -27.06 7.98 -0.85
N TYR A 313 -27.98 8.93 -1.01
CA TYR A 313 -27.99 10.18 -0.22
C TYR A 313 -27.95 9.94 1.30
N GLY A 314 -28.75 8.99 1.80
CA GLY A 314 -28.81 8.67 3.23
C GLY A 314 -27.53 8.09 3.84
N MET A 315 -26.55 7.69 3.00
CA MET A 315 -25.27 7.13 3.47
C MET A 315 -24.14 8.16 3.49
N ARG A 316 -24.27 9.30 2.78
CA ARG A 316 -23.19 10.26 2.53
C ARG A 316 -22.59 10.82 3.81
N GLY A 317 -23.42 11.24 4.76
CA GLY A 317 -22.93 11.76 6.04
C GLY A 317 -22.19 10.70 6.86
N ARG A 318 -22.68 9.45 6.86
CA ARG A 318 -22.02 8.34 7.57
C ARG A 318 -20.67 7.97 6.94
N LEU A 319 -20.57 8.01 5.60
CA LEU A 319 -19.32 7.76 4.88
C LEU A 319 -18.27 8.83 5.21
N LEU A 320 -18.66 10.12 5.22
CA LEU A 320 -17.77 11.24 5.55
C LEU A 320 -17.35 11.24 7.01
N ASN A 321 -18.21 10.73 7.91
CA ASN A 321 -17.92 10.61 9.34
C ASN A 321 -17.03 9.39 9.67
N ASN A 322 -16.66 8.58 8.69
CA ASN A 322 -15.82 7.41 8.89
C ASN A 322 -14.90 7.18 7.68
N ILE A 323 -13.92 8.03 7.50
CA ILE A 323 -12.91 7.93 6.45
C ILE A 323 -11.70 7.22 7.03
N VAL A 324 -11.29 6.12 6.40
CA VAL A 324 -10.13 5.31 6.80
C VAL A 324 -9.02 5.50 5.78
N LEU A 325 -7.88 6.02 6.22
CA LEU A 325 -6.71 6.25 5.39
C LEU A 325 -5.71 5.12 5.59
N CYS A 326 -5.39 4.37 4.52
CA CYS A 326 -4.45 3.26 4.50
C CYS A 326 -3.36 3.49 3.44
N GLY A 327 -2.25 2.75 3.56
CA GLY A 327 -1.13 2.82 2.63
C GLY A 327 0.00 3.75 3.08
N GLY A 328 1.18 3.56 2.48
CA GLY A 328 2.41 4.25 2.90
C GLY A 328 2.39 5.76 2.69
N ASN A 329 1.66 6.26 1.68
CA ASN A 329 1.61 7.71 1.41
C ASN A 329 0.90 8.51 2.52
N VAL A 330 0.10 7.87 3.36
CA VAL A 330 -0.54 8.51 4.54
C VAL A 330 0.51 8.97 5.56
N LEU A 331 1.70 8.39 5.54
CA LEU A 331 2.80 8.71 6.46
C LEU A 331 3.49 10.05 6.15
N PHE A 332 3.27 10.64 4.98
CA PHE A 332 3.82 11.97 4.73
C PHE A 332 3.28 12.96 5.76
N PRO A 333 4.18 13.68 6.48
CA PRO A 333 3.75 14.72 7.42
C PRO A 333 2.81 15.73 6.75
N GLY A 334 1.69 16.07 7.41
CA GLY A 334 0.68 16.99 6.88
C GLY A 334 -0.36 16.37 5.94
N PHE A 335 -0.27 15.07 5.63
CA PHE A 335 -1.20 14.42 4.69
C PHE A 335 -2.64 14.41 5.20
N LYS A 336 -2.86 13.98 6.44
CA LYS A 336 -4.20 13.87 7.04
C LYS A 336 -4.90 15.22 7.12
N GLU A 337 -4.18 16.22 7.61
CA GLU A 337 -4.67 17.59 7.75
C GLU A 337 -5.05 18.21 6.41
N ARG A 338 -4.20 17.98 5.40
CA ARG A 338 -4.44 18.45 4.04
C ARG A 338 -5.66 17.78 3.40
N VAL A 339 -5.87 16.47 3.59
CA VAL A 339 -7.05 15.77 3.09
C VAL A 339 -8.33 16.38 3.67
N VAL A 340 -8.40 16.61 4.99
CA VAL A 340 -9.59 17.19 5.62
C VAL A 340 -9.85 18.61 5.11
N LYS A 341 -8.79 19.42 5.05
CA LYS A 341 -8.88 20.82 4.60
C LYS A 341 -9.40 20.92 3.17
N ASP A 342 -8.79 20.14 2.25
CA ASP A 342 -9.12 20.23 0.83
C ASP A 342 -10.42 19.48 0.48
N LEU A 343 -10.86 18.54 1.32
CA LEU A 343 -12.15 17.86 1.17
C LEU A 343 -13.33 18.78 1.54
N ARG A 344 -13.14 19.67 2.53
CA ARG A 344 -14.22 20.51 3.08
C ARG A 344 -14.98 21.34 2.03
N PRO A 345 -14.33 21.97 1.03
CA PRO A 345 -15.03 22.75 -0.01
C PRO A 345 -15.89 21.90 -0.97
N PHE A 346 -15.60 20.60 -1.11
CA PHE A 346 -16.29 19.71 -2.04
C PHE A 346 -17.56 19.07 -1.49
N VAL A 347 -17.79 19.18 -0.17
CA VAL A 347 -18.91 18.54 0.52
C VAL A 347 -19.77 19.57 1.27
N ASP A 348 -21.06 19.26 1.43
CA ASP A 348 -21.99 20.13 2.10
C ASP A 348 -21.60 20.37 3.57
N GLN A 349 -21.86 21.58 4.07
CA GLN A 349 -21.51 21.97 5.45
C GLN A 349 -22.26 21.18 6.52
N ILE A 350 -23.38 20.56 6.18
CA ILE A 350 -24.18 19.73 7.08
C ILE A 350 -23.49 18.42 7.47
N TYR A 351 -22.48 17.98 6.72
CA TYR A 351 -21.75 16.75 6.98
C TYR A 351 -20.47 17.00 7.76
N ASP A 352 -20.27 16.24 8.81
CA ASP A 352 -18.99 16.17 9.53
C ASP A 352 -18.00 15.30 8.76
N ILE A 353 -16.76 15.75 8.72
CA ILE A 353 -15.64 15.01 8.13
C ILE A 353 -14.78 14.48 9.27
N GLN A 354 -14.71 13.15 9.40
CA GLN A 354 -13.88 12.53 10.42
C GLN A 354 -12.97 11.48 9.79
N LEU A 355 -11.68 11.60 10.09
CA LEU A 355 -10.70 10.57 9.78
C LEU A 355 -10.61 9.61 10.97
N ARG A 356 -10.68 8.31 10.68
CA ARG A 356 -10.40 7.29 11.69
C ARG A 356 -8.94 7.36 12.09
N ASP A 357 -8.66 7.25 13.38
CA ASP A 357 -7.29 7.11 13.84
C ASP A 357 -6.78 5.70 13.51
N VAL A 358 -5.69 5.65 12.77
CA VAL A 358 -5.03 4.41 12.31
C VAL A 358 -3.58 4.47 12.78
N ALA A 359 -3.21 3.56 13.68
CA ALA A 359 -1.89 3.55 14.30
C ALA A 359 -0.76 3.34 13.27
N ASN A 360 -0.91 2.37 12.37
CA ASN A 360 0.03 2.11 11.28
C ASN A 360 -0.74 1.87 9.97
N PRO A 361 -0.80 2.85 9.06
CA PRO A 361 -1.56 2.72 7.82
C PRO A 361 -1.01 1.67 6.85
N ILE A 362 0.25 1.26 6.97
CA ILE A 362 0.87 0.24 6.11
C ILE A 362 0.33 -1.16 6.46
N THR A 363 0.21 -1.47 7.76
CA THR A 363 -0.17 -2.80 8.23
C THR A 363 -1.64 -2.90 8.65
N TYR A 364 -2.39 -1.81 8.59
CA TYR A 364 -3.76 -1.73 9.13
C TYR A 364 -4.70 -2.75 8.50
N ALA A 365 -4.65 -2.94 7.18
CA ALA A 365 -5.47 -3.93 6.49
C ALA A 365 -5.21 -5.35 7.01
N TRP A 366 -3.95 -5.71 7.23
CA TRP A 366 -3.59 -6.99 7.82
C TRP A 366 -4.16 -7.17 9.24
N HIS A 367 -4.04 -6.15 10.10
CA HIS A 367 -4.60 -6.18 11.45
C HIS A 367 -6.12 -6.31 11.44
N CYS A 368 -6.79 -5.61 10.54
CA CYS A 368 -8.23 -5.73 10.32
C CYS A 368 -8.60 -7.15 9.85
N GLY A 369 -7.84 -7.72 8.93
CA GLY A 369 -7.99 -9.11 8.50
C GLY A 369 -7.86 -10.09 9.66
N ARG A 370 -6.80 -9.93 10.48
CA ARG A 370 -6.58 -10.75 11.68
C ARG A 370 -7.74 -10.69 12.65
N ASN A 371 -8.19 -9.49 12.96
CA ASN A 371 -9.29 -9.29 13.91
C ASN A 371 -10.59 -9.86 13.39
N SER A 372 -10.92 -9.66 12.11
CA SER A 372 -12.13 -10.19 11.49
C SER A 372 -12.14 -11.71 11.40
N VAL A 373 -10.97 -12.36 11.22
CA VAL A 373 -10.86 -13.83 11.29
C VAL A 373 -11.11 -14.32 12.72
N LYS A 374 -10.51 -13.70 13.73
CA LYS A 374 -10.74 -14.05 15.14
C LYS A 374 -12.20 -13.98 15.53
N LEU A 375 -12.97 -13.11 14.92
CA LEU A 375 -14.39 -12.91 15.15
C LEU A 375 -15.31 -13.72 14.21
N GLY A 376 -14.74 -14.61 13.36
CA GLY A 376 -15.48 -15.53 12.51
C GLY A 376 -16.12 -14.93 11.25
N ALA A 377 -15.72 -13.69 10.85
CA ALA A 377 -16.33 -13.01 9.70
C ALA A 377 -16.08 -13.70 8.36
N TRP A 378 -15.11 -14.62 8.30
CA TRP A 378 -14.64 -15.26 7.07
C TRP A 378 -15.02 -16.73 6.93
N ASP A 379 -15.60 -17.38 7.96
CA ASP A 379 -15.75 -18.84 8.01
C ASP A 379 -16.48 -19.44 6.80
N ASN A 380 -17.51 -18.78 6.29
CA ASN A 380 -18.29 -19.24 5.14
C ASN A 380 -17.79 -18.72 3.79
N LYS A 381 -16.62 -18.04 3.75
CA LYS A 381 -16.12 -17.38 2.54
C LYS A 381 -14.96 -18.12 1.88
N PHE A 382 -14.37 -19.10 2.57
CA PHE A 382 -13.28 -19.87 2.00
C PHE A 382 -13.75 -20.79 0.88
N VAL A 383 -12.97 -20.82 -0.20
CA VAL A 383 -13.06 -21.85 -1.24
C VAL A 383 -12.08 -22.94 -0.87
N SER A 384 -12.55 -24.16 -0.71
CA SER A 384 -11.67 -25.31 -0.45
C SER A 384 -11.01 -25.82 -1.74
N LYS A 385 -9.91 -26.55 -1.60
CA LYS A 385 -9.22 -27.20 -2.73
C LYS A 385 -10.16 -28.15 -3.48
N THR A 386 -11.04 -28.85 -2.77
CA THR A 386 -12.05 -29.75 -3.39
C THR A 386 -13.05 -28.97 -4.22
N GLU A 387 -13.63 -27.89 -3.68
CA GLU A 387 -14.57 -27.05 -4.44
C GLU A 387 -13.92 -26.42 -5.69
N TYR A 388 -12.65 -26.00 -5.57
CA TYR A 388 -11.90 -25.50 -6.73
C TYR A 388 -11.65 -26.60 -7.76
N SER A 389 -11.28 -27.80 -7.34
CA SER A 389 -11.07 -28.95 -8.25
C SER A 389 -12.33 -29.35 -9.02
N GLU A 390 -13.52 -29.17 -8.41
CA GLU A 390 -14.81 -29.51 -9.03
C GLU A 390 -15.34 -28.40 -9.96
N HIS A 391 -15.04 -27.14 -9.66
CA HIS A 391 -15.71 -26.00 -10.29
C HIS A 391 -14.75 -25.00 -10.96
N GLY A 392 -13.43 -25.15 -10.77
CA GLY A 392 -12.43 -24.19 -11.23
C GLY A 392 -12.67 -22.78 -10.66
N SER A 393 -12.12 -21.77 -11.30
CA SER A 393 -12.26 -20.36 -10.89
C SER A 393 -13.71 -19.82 -10.90
N VAL A 394 -14.66 -20.55 -11.52
CA VAL A 394 -16.08 -20.18 -11.52
C VAL A 394 -16.70 -20.24 -10.11
N ILE A 395 -16.11 -21.01 -9.19
CA ILE A 395 -16.56 -21.11 -7.80
C ILE A 395 -16.60 -19.74 -7.10
N TRP A 396 -15.67 -18.85 -7.45
CA TRP A 396 -15.65 -17.51 -6.89
C TRP A 396 -16.92 -16.72 -7.22
N ARG A 397 -17.43 -16.83 -8.45
CA ARG A 397 -18.68 -16.19 -8.84
C ARG A 397 -19.85 -16.77 -8.04
N LYS A 398 -19.92 -18.10 -7.84
CA LYS A 398 -20.98 -18.74 -7.09
C LYS A 398 -20.98 -18.34 -5.61
N LYS A 399 -19.82 -18.31 -4.94
CA LYS A 399 -19.71 -17.95 -3.52
C LYS A 399 -19.83 -16.45 -3.24
N PHE A 400 -19.36 -15.61 -4.18
CA PHE A 400 -19.32 -14.16 -4.01
C PHE A 400 -20.36 -13.40 -4.84
N PHE A 401 -21.25 -14.12 -5.57
CA PHE A 401 -22.31 -13.51 -6.35
C PHE A 401 -23.19 -12.57 -5.50
N HIS A 402 -23.51 -12.98 -4.28
CA HIS A 402 -24.22 -12.13 -3.32
C HIS A 402 -23.43 -10.93 -2.79
N PHE A 403 -22.12 -10.90 -2.94
CA PHE A 403 -21.26 -9.73 -2.62
C PHE A 403 -21.05 -8.81 -3.81
N LEU A 404 -21.38 -9.28 -5.00
CA LEU A 404 -21.14 -8.59 -6.26
C LEU A 404 -22.43 -8.03 -6.90
N GLU A 405 -23.61 -8.36 -6.42
CA GLU A 405 -24.90 -8.02 -7.06
C GLU A 405 -25.91 -7.28 -6.17
N THR A 406 -25.49 -6.65 -5.10
CA THR A 406 -26.43 -5.75 -4.38
C THR A 406 -25.92 -4.35 -4.30
#